data_cbe64fb6884bdbd92bdbf761ebc795a1
#
_entry.id   cbe64fb6884bdbd92bdbf761ebc795a1
#
_cell.length_a   1.000
_cell.length_b   1.000
_cell.length_c   1.000
_cell.angle_alpha   90.00
_cell.angle_beta   90.00
_cell.angle_gamma   90.00
#
_symmetry.space_group_name_H-M   'P 1'
#
loop_
_entity.id
_entity.type
_entity.pdbx_description
1 polymer ?
#
loop_
_entity_poly.entity_id
_entity_poly.type
_entity_poly.pdbx_seq_one_letter_code
_entity_poly.pdbx_strand_id
1 'polypeptide(L)'
;AKQRQAGAFQPLDKSLLPNLGNLNQELMKVLEGSDPGNQYAVPYMWGTNGIGYNPEKVRAVLGDDAPVDSWALVFDPANMEKLAECGVAFLDSPSEILPGALHYLGLDPNSTKSEDYDAAVAMMSKIQPYVRYFNSSRFLNDIANGEICVAVAWSGSILQANSRAQEANNGVHLEYRIPKEGAQVWFDLMAIPKDAPNPAAAHAFINYLLKPEVVAEISNVVGYANPNAAATELVNESLRNNPGAYPPAEVQARLFTLKPLPLAAERVRTRAWNKIKTGQ
;
A
#
# COMPACT_ATOMS: atom_id res chain seq x y z
N ALA A 1 -4.73 -0.65 -15.21
CA ALA A 1 -4.20 -0.80 -16.58
C ALA A 1 -4.86 -1.98 -17.32
N LYS A 2 -4.87 -3.22 -16.81
CA LYS A 2 -5.43 -4.42 -17.50
C LYS A 2 -6.91 -4.26 -17.88
N GLN A 3 -7.75 -3.80 -16.95
CA GLN A 3 -9.18 -3.57 -17.20
C GLN A 3 -9.41 -2.50 -18.28
N ARG A 4 -8.60 -1.42 -18.28
CA ARG A 4 -8.64 -0.40 -19.34
C ARG A 4 -8.30 -1.01 -20.71
N GLN A 5 -7.21 -1.79 -20.79
CA GLN A 5 -6.81 -2.48 -22.03
C GLN A 5 -7.89 -3.45 -22.53
N ALA A 6 -8.61 -4.09 -21.61
CA ALA A 6 -9.75 -4.95 -21.93
C ALA A 6 -11.02 -4.18 -22.33
N GLY A 7 -10.99 -2.84 -22.34
CA GLY A 7 -12.14 -2.01 -22.72
C GLY A 7 -13.28 -2.00 -21.68
N ALA A 8 -12.94 -2.23 -20.39
CA ALA A 8 -13.94 -2.27 -19.31
C ALA A 8 -14.48 -0.89 -18.93
N PHE A 9 -13.79 0.19 -19.29
CA PHE A 9 -14.14 1.56 -18.93
C PHE A 9 -14.42 2.42 -20.15
N GLN A 10 -15.28 3.43 -19.99
CA GLN A 10 -15.47 4.50 -20.96
C GLN A 10 -14.50 5.66 -20.64
N PRO A 11 -14.09 6.45 -21.67
CA PRO A 11 -13.35 7.68 -21.43
C PRO A 11 -14.13 8.66 -20.57
N LEU A 12 -13.43 9.39 -19.71
CA LEU A 12 -14.02 10.44 -18.90
C LEU A 12 -14.24 11.71 -19.76
N ASP A 13 -15.40 12.32 -19.63
CA ASP A 13 -15.65 13.66 -20.14
C ASP A 13 -15.09 14.67 -19.12
N LYS A 14 -13.89 15.18 -19.42
CA LYS A 14 -13.21 16.14 -18.53
C LYS A 14 -13.94 17.48 -18.41
N SER A 15 -14.82 17.83 -19.33
CA SER A 15 -15.64 19.03 -19.22
C SER A 15 -16.65 18.97 -18.07
N LEU A 16 -17.01 17.74 -17.64
CA LEU A 16 -17.88 17.46 -16.50
C LEU A 16 -17.12 17.38 -15.17
N LEU A 17 -15.80 17.55 -15.19
CA LEU A 17 -14.90 17.41 -14.03
C LEU A 17 -14.14 18.73 -13.75
N PRO A 18 -14.81 19.87 -13.48
CA PRO A 18 -14.14 21.15 -13.25
C PRO A 18 -13.14 21.13 -12.08
N ASN A 19 -13.32 20.23 -11.10
CA ASN A 19 -12.39 20.07 -9.96
C ASN A 19 -11.15 19.23 -10.28
N LEU A 20 -10.99 18.71 -11.49
CA LEU A 20 -9.83 17.92 -11.91
C LEU A 20 -8.51 18.71 -11.79
N GLY A 21 -8.57 20.03 -11.96
CA GLY A 21 -7.43 20.93 -11.81
C GLY A 21 -6.85 21.01 -10.39
N ASN A 22 -7.58 20.56 -9.38
CA ASN A 22 -7.12 20.52 -7.99
C ASN A 22 -6.10 19.40 -7.72
N LEU A 23 -5.97 18.43 -8.63
CA LEU A 23 -5.09 17.28 -8.46
C LEU A 23 -3.61 17.65 -8.61
N ASN A 24 -2.77 16.99 -7.84
CA ASN A 24 -1.32 17.13 -7.91
C ASN A 24 -0.79 16.65 -9.27
N GLN A 25 -0.17 17.56 -10.03
CA GLN A 25 0.26 17.29 -11.39
C GLN A 25 1.41 16.28 -11.48
N GLU A 26 2.27 16.19 -10.47
CA GLU A 26 3.34 15.18 -10.46
C GLU A 26 2.76 13.77 -10.30
N LEU A 27 1.77 13.59 -9.42
CA LEU A 27 1.06 12.32 -9.30
C LEU A 27 0.29 11.98 -10.58
N MET A 28 -0.32 12.96 -11.23
CA MET A 28 -1.00 12.75 -12.51
C MET A 28 -0.05 12.26 -13.61
N LYS A 29 1.19 12.77 -13.67
CA LYS A 29 2.23 12.28 -14.59
C LYS A 29 2.61 10.82 -14.33
N VAL A 30 2.71 10.42 -13.06
CA VAL A 30 2.99 9.01 -12.70
C VAL A 30 1.92 8.08 -13.26
N LEU A 31 0.65 8.50 -13.21
CA LEU A 31 -0.48 7.70 -13.68
C LEU A 31 -0.56 7.58 -15.21
N GLU A 32 0.02 8.51 -15.96
CA GLU A 32 0.09 8.43 -17.44
C GLU A 32 0.79 7.15 -17.95
N GLY A 33 1.69 6.57 -17.17
CA GLY A 33 2.28 5.28 -17.48
C GLY A 33 1.26 4.14 -17.59
N SER A 34 0.14 4.25 -16.89
CA SER A 34 -0.96 3.27 -16.90
C SER A 34 -2.17 3.73 -17.71
N ASP A 35 -2.41 5.02 -17.80
CA ASP A 35 -3.52 5.66 -18.53
C ASP A 35 -3.02 6.91 -19.25
N PRO A 36 -2.46 6.79 -20.48
CA PRO A 36 -1.92 7.91 -21.22
C PRO A 36 -2.90 9.06 -21.34
N GLY A 37 -2.49 10.26 -20.90
CA GLY A 37 -3.32 11.45 -20.84
C GLY A 37 -4.43 11.40 -19.79
N ASN A 38 -4.40 10.43 -18.86
CA ASN A 38 -5.40 10.26 -17.79
C ASN A 38 -6.84 10.33 -18.32
N GLN A 39 -7.13 9.50 -19.32
CA GLN A 39 -8.39 9.56 -20.05
C GLN A 39 -9.51 8.74 -19.41
N TYR A 40 -9.19 7.68 -18.65
CA TYR A 40 -10.17 6.70 -18.19
C TYR A 40 -10.35 6.70 -16.68
N ALA A 41 -9.43 7.30 -15.94
CA ALA A 41 -9.45 7.24 -14.49
C ALA A 41 -8.94 8.52 -13.83
N VAL A 42 -9.44 8.75 -12.62
CA VAL A 42 -9.03 9.86 -11.75
C VAL A 42 -8.52 9.28 -10.43
N PRO A 43 -7.36 9.70 -9.93
CA PRO A 43 -6.88 9.23 -8.63
C PRO A 43 -7.76 9.75 -7.50
N TYR A 44 -7.98 8.88 -6.51
CA TYR A 44 -8.84 9.12 -5.36
C TYR A 44 -8.04 9.16 -4.06
N MET A 45 -7.37 8.06 -3.75
CA MET A 45 -6.45 7.91 -2.61
C MET A 45 -5.16 7.30 -3.09
N TRP A 46 -4.12 7.43 -2.30
CA TRP A 46 -2.86 6.75 -2.55
C TRP A 46 -2.17 6.37 -1.24
N GLY A 47 -1.25 5.44 -1.32
CA GLY A 47 -0.49 4.98 -0.17
C GLY A 47 0.68 4.12 -0.58
N THR A 48 1.34 3.56 0.42
CA THR A 48 2.49 2.69 0.26
C THR A 48 2.26 1.36 0.96
N ASN A 49 2.97 0.32 0.53
CA ASN A 49 3.12 -0.92 1.27
C ASN A 49 4.38 -0.80 2.12
N GLY A 50 4.26 -1.09 3.41
CA GLY A 50 5.38 -0.97 4.33
C GLY A 50 5.14 -1.76 5.60
N ILE A 51 5.74 -1.32 6.68
CA ILE A 51 5.78 -2.01 7.96
C ILE A 51 5.01 -1.23 9.00
N GLY A 52 3.90 -1.79 9.47
CA GLY A 52 3.21 -1.35 10.67
C GLY A 52 3.70 -2.14 11.87
N TYR A 53 3.97 -1.48 12.98
CA TYR A 53 4.51 -2.18 14.14
C TYR A 53 4.16 -1.49 15.46
N ASN A 54 4.20 -2.28 16.54
CA ASN A 54 4.14 -1.78 17.91
C ASN A 54 5.58 -1.58 18.43
N PRO A 55 6.05 -0.32 18.65
CA PRO A 55 7.42 -0.03 19.03
C PRO A 55 7.85 -0.72 20.34
N GLU A 56 6.96 -0.76 21.33
CA GLU A 56 7.26 -1.36 22.63
C GLU A 56 7.48 -2.87 22.53
N LYS A 57 6.57 -3.57 21.81
CA LYS A 57 6.68 -5.03 21.62
C LYS A 57 7.89 -5.42 20.76
N VAL A 58 8.14 -4.67 19.67
CA VAL A 58 9.32 -4.92 18.83
C VAL A 58 10.62 -4.69 19.60
N ARG A 59 10.71 -3.61 20.39
CA ARG A 59 11.85 -3.34 21.26
C ARG A 59 12.05 -4.44 22.31
N ALA A 60 10.97 -4.94 22.89
CA ALA A 60 11.03 -6.00 23.90
C ALA A 60 11.69 -7.30 23.38
N VAL A 61 11.48 -7.65 22.09
CA VAL A 61 12.01 -8.89 21.50
C VAL A 61 13.30 -8.72 20.69
N LEU A 62 13.52 -7.55 20.07
CA LEU A 62 14.69 -7.29 19.22
C LEU A 62 15.70 -6.31 19.84
N GLY A 63 15.32 -5.56 20.88
CA GLY A 63 16.15 -4.50 21.47
C GLY A 63 16.00 -3.17 20.76
N ASP A 64 16.79 -2.17 21.19
CA ASP A 64 16.72 -0.79 20.69
C ASP A 64 17.24 -0.63 19.26
N ASP A 65 18.11 -1.55 18.81
CA ASP A 65 18.70 -1.55 17.46
C ASP A 65 17.84 -2.28 16.42
N ALA A 66 16.56 -2.57 16.73
CA ALA A 66 15.64 -3.21 15.79
C ALA A 66 15.55 -2.43 14.46
N PRO A 67 15.70 -3.09 13.28
CA PRO A 67 15.75 -2.43 11.99
C PRO A 67 14.33 -2.04 11.49
N VAL A 68 13.61 -1.23 12.27
CA VAL A 68 12.20 -0.86 12.01
C VAL A 68 12.01 -0.03 10.74
N ASP A 69 13.09 0.54 10.20
CA ASP A 69 13.11 1.32 8.96
C ASP A 69 13.56 0.50 7.74
N SER A 70 13.65 -0.82 7.85
CA SER A 70 14.19 -1.71 6.81
C SER A 70 13.29 -2.94 6.60
N TRP A 71 13.20 -3.41 5.37
CA TRP A 71 12.61 -4.70 5.07
C TRP A 71 13.29 -5.86 5.80
N ALA A 72 14.54 -5.69 6.28
CA ALA A 72 15.21 -6.68 7.11
C ALA A 72 14.41 -7.04 8.38
N LEU A 73 13.58 -6.14 8.90
CA LEU A 73 12.72 -6.46 10.05
C LEU A 73 11.87 -7.71 9.80
N VAL A 74 11.34 -7.86 8.57
CA VAL A 74 10.37 -8.91 8.22
C VAL A 74 10.90 -9.93 7.19
N PHE A 75 12.06 -9.70 6.56
CA PHE A 75 12.65 -10.63 5.59
C PHE A 75 13.92 -11.29 6.07
N ASP A 76 14.51 -10.85 7.19
CA ASP A 76 15.63 -11.55 7.83
C ASP A 76 15.08 -12.63 8.78
N PRO A 77 15.45 -13.92 8.58
CA PRO A 77 15.01 -15.02 9.45
C PRO A 77 15.38 -14.84 10.93
N ALA A 78 16.51 -14.23 11.23
CA ALA A 78 16.95 -14.01 12.62
C ALA A 78 16.04 -13.03 13.37
N ASN A 79 15.50 -12.00 12.67
CA ASN A 79 14.51 -11.10 13.23
C ASN A 79 13.15 -11.77 13.35
N MET A 80 12.72 -12.49 12.30
CA MET A 80 11.42 -13.13 12.25
C MET A 80 11.25 -14.23 13.28
N GLU A 81 12.31 -14.99 13.57
CA GLU A 81 12.31 -16.01 14.63
C GLU A 81 11.94 -15.39 15.98
N LYS A 82 12.54 -14.26 16.34
CA LYS A 82 12.24 -13.54 17.59
C LYS A 82 10.84 -12.89 17.54
N LEU A 83 10.49 -12.25 16.44
CA LEU A 83 9.19 -11.59 16.27
C LEU A 83 8.00 -12.56 16.27
N ALA A 84 8.24 -13.88 16.02
CA ALA A 84 7.20 -14.90 16.12
C ALA A 84 6.55 -14.94 17.52
N GLU A 85 7.28 -14.56 18.58
CA GLU A 85 6.77 -14.48 19.95
C GLU A 85 5.61 -13.50 20.06
N CYS A 86 5.73 -12.29 19.47
CA CYS A 86 4.69 -11.28 19.53
C CYS A 86 3.77 -11.28 18.29
N GLY A 87 4.16 -11.98 17.22
CA GLY A 87 3.35 -12.27 16.04
C GLY A 87 3.51 -11.27 14.88
N VAL A 88 3.70 -11.84 13.69
CA VAL A 88 3.86 -11.09 12.43
C VAL A 88 2.80 -11.54 11.43
N ALA A 89 2.14 -10.58 10.79
CA ALA A 89 1.17 -10.84 9.71
C ALA A 89 1.62 -10.21 8.40
N PHE A 90 1.24 -10.85 7.30
CA PHE A 90 1.42 -10.32 5.94
C PHE A 90 0.08 -10.22 5.23
N LEU A 91 -0.02 -9.26 4.30
CA LEU A 91 -1.14 -9.24 3.35
C LEU A 91 -1.16 -10.54 2.53
N ASP A 92 -2.35 -11.07 2.27
CA ASP A 92 -2.54 -12.20 1.34
C ASP A 92 -2.64 -11.67 -0.10
N SER A 93 -1.54 -11.13 -0.60
CA SER A 93 -1.49 -10.54 -1.93
C SER A 93 -0.11 -10.67 -2.57
N PRO A 94 0.04 -11.54 -3.59
CA PRO A 94 1.31 -11.71 -4.29
C PRO A 94 1.79 -10.45 -5.00
N SER A 95 0.87 -9.58 -5.39
CA SER A 95 1.19 -8.31 -6.06
C SER A 95 1.66 -7.21 -5.11
N GLU A 96 1.58 -7.42 -3.81
CA GLU A 96 1.98 -6.43 -2.82
C GLU A 96 3.18 -6.89 -1.99
N ILE A 97 3.29 -8.20 -1.75
CA ILE A 97 4.39 -8.74 -0.95
C ILE A 97 5.61 -9.08 -1.81
N LEU A 98 5.42 -9.79 -2.94
CA LEU A 98 6.56 -10.22 -3.76
C LEU A 98 7.38 -9.08 -4.37
N PRO A 99 6.81 -7.95 -4.80
CA PRO A 99 7.61 -6.80 -5.23
C PRO A 99 8.52 -6.25 -4.14
N GLY A 100 8.05 -6.17 -2.90
CA GLY A 100 8.87 -5.78 -1.74
C GLY A 100 9.99 -6.78 -1.48
N ALA A 101 9.70 -8.08 -1.56
CA ALA A 101 10.69 -9.14 -1.41
C ALA A 101 11.76 -9.11 -2.52
N LEU A 102 11.36 -8.92 -3.78
CA LEU A 102 12.28 -8.75 -4.90
C LEU A 102 13.18 -7.52 -4.71
N HIS A 103 12.58 -6.40 -4.31
CA HIS A 103 13.31 -5.17 -4.08
C HIS A 103 14.33 -5.29 -2.94
N TYR A 104 13.97 -5.95 -1.85
CA TYR A 104 14.88 -6.26 -0.75
C TYR A 104 16.08 -7.11 -1.19
N LEU A 105 15.88 -8.02 -2.14
CA LEU A 105 16.94 -8.83 -2.74
C LEU A 105 17.79 -8.06 -3.78
N GLY A 106 17.52 -6.78 -4.03
CA GLY A 106 18.18 -5.98 -5.06
C GLY A 106 17.74 -6.32 -6.49
N LEU A 107 16.59 -6.99 -6.64
CA LEU A 107 15.99 -7.37 -7.91
C LEU A 107 14.93 -6.36 -8.35
N ASP A 108 14.57 -6.38 -9.65
CA ASP A 108 13.50 -5.52 -10.16
C ASP A 108 12.15 -5.93 -9.57
N PRO A 109 11.42 -5.05 -8.84
CA PRO A 109 10.09 -5.35 -8.32
C PRO A 109 9.06 -5.64 -9.40
N ASN A 110 9.33 -5.25 -10.65
CA ASN A 110 8.53 -5.55 -11.84
C ASN A 110 9.09 -6.71 -12.68
N SER A 111 9.96 -7.55 -12.10
CA SER A 111 10.58 -8.65 -12.84
C SER A 111 9.56 -9.58 -13.49
N THR A 112 9.91 -10.06 -14.68
CA THR A 112 9.17 -11.09 -15.43
C THR A 112 9.91 -12.42 -15.47
N LYS A 113 11.09 -12.51 -14.82
CA LYS A 113 11.97 -13.67 -14.83
C LYS A 113 11.57 -14.65 -13.73
N SER A 114 11.50 -15.95 -14.04
CA SER A 114 11.15 -16.96 -13.05
C SER A 114 12.21 -17.12 -11.97
N GLU A 115 13.48 -16.95 -12.32
CA GLU A 115 14.64 -17.05 -11.41
C GLU A 115 14.55 -16.03 -10.26
N ASP A 116 14.08 -14.82 -10.54
CA ASP A 116 13.91 -13.78 -9.54
C ASP A 116 12.82 -14.18 -8.52
N TYR A 117 11.73 -14.78 -9.01
CA TYR A 117 10.67 -15.31 -8.13
C TYR A 117 11.13 -16.55 -7.35
N ASP A 118 11.99 -17.40 -7.93
CA ASP A 118 12.57 -18.53 -7.20
C ASP A 118 13.47 -18.04 -6.05
N ALA A 119 14.24 -16.96 -6.27
CA ALA A 119 15.02 -16.31 -5.20
C ALA A 119 14.11 -15.73 -4.10
N ALA A 120 13.01 -15.07 -4.46
CA ALA A 120 12.04 -14.57 -3.50
C ALA A 120 11.36 -15.71 -2.71
N VAL A 121 11.01 -16.82 -3.37
CA VAL A 121 10.50 -18.03 -2.70
C VAL A 121 11.53 -18.59 -1.71
N ALA A 122 12.79 -18.72 -2.12
CA ALA A 122 13.85 -19.24 -1.25
C ALA A 122 14.08 -18.39 0.01
N MET A 123 13.96 -17.06 -0.10
CA MET A 123 14.02 -16.14 1.03
C MET A 123 12.76 -16.25 1.91
N MET A 124 11.58 -16.12 1.30
CA MET A 124 10.30 -16.12 2.02
C MET A 124 10.02 -17.46 2.73
N SER A 125 10.46 -18.58 2.16
CA SER A 125 10.32 -19.91 2.79
C SER A 125 11.08 -20.03 4.10
N LYS A 126 12.17 -19.26 4.29
CA LYS A 126 12.93 -19.25 5.57
C LYS A 126 12.18 -18.50 6.67
N ILE A 127 11.36 -17.52 6.32
CA ILE A 127 10.60 -16.73 7.28
C ILE A 127 9.17 -17.23 7.47
N GLN A 128 8.64 -18.00 6.51
CA GLN A 128 7.26 -18.50 6.53
C GLN A 128 6.86 -19.21 7.83
N PRO A 129 7.71 -20.04 8.47
CA PRO A 129 7.35 -20.69 9.74
C PRO A 129 7.09 -19.70 10.89
N TYR A 130 7.59 -18.48 10.80
CA TYR A 130 7.47 -17.42 11.78
C TYR A 130 6.32 -16.47 11.49
N VAL A 131 5.67 -16.59 10.33
CA VAL A 131 4.51 -15.78 9.95
C VAL A 131 3.26 -16.36 10.59
N ARG A 132 2.57 -15.57 11.42
CA ARG A 132 1.35 -16.02 12.09
C ARG A 132 0.22 -16.32 11.10
N TYR A 133 0.07 -15.47 10.09
CA TYR A 133 -0.86 -15.70 8.97
C TYR A 133 -0.62 -14.72 7.81
N PHE A 134 -1.15 -15.10 6.63
CA PHE A 134 -1.34 -14.24 5.47
C PHE A 134 -2.83 -13.90 5.36
N ASN A 135 -3.22 -12.64 5.63
CA ASN A 135 -4.60 -12.21 5.55
C ASN A 135 -4.71 -10.68 5.44
N SER A 136 -5.39 -10.19 4.38
CA SER A 136 -5.47 -8.77 4.06
C SER A 136 -6.57 -7.99 4.82
N SER A 137 -7.35 -8.65 5.67
CA SER A 137 -8.45 -8.00 6.41
C SER A 137 -8.27 -8.09 7.92
N ARG A 138 -7.84 -9.25 8.42
CA ARG A 138 -7.76 -9.55 9.85
C ARG A 138 -6.71 -8.72 10.57
N PHE A 139 -5.56 -8.48 9.94
CA PHE A 139 -4.41 -7.81 10.57
C PHE A 139 -4.75 -6.47 11.23
N LEU A 140 -5.70 -5.71 10.66
CA LEU A 140 -6.06 -4.38 11.14
C LEU A 140 -6.60 -4.42 12.58
N ASN A 141 -7.50 -5.36 12.87
CA ASN A 141 -8.03 -5.53 14.21
C ASN A 141 -7.00 -6.16 15.16
N ASP A 142 -6.28 -7.18 14.70
CA ASP A 142 -5.31 -7.89 15.53
C ASP A 142 -4.16 -6.97 15.97
N ILE A 143 -3.67 -6.07 15.08
CA ILE A 143 -2.61 -5.14 15.46
C ILE A 143 -3.13 -4.01 16.36
N ALA A 144 -4.36 -3.51 16.10
CA ALA A 144 -5.01 -2.51 16.95
C ALA A 144 -5.27 -3.01 18.36
N ASN A 145 -5.56 -4.30 18.51
CA ASN A 145 -5.77 -4.96 19.81
C ASN A 145 -4.46 -5.45 20.45
N GLY A 146 -3.33 -5.32 19.75
CA GLY A 146 -2.03 -5.81 20.24
C GLY A 146 -1.86 -7.33 20.20
N GLU A 147 -2.69 -8.06 19.44
CA GLU A 147 -2.58 -9.51 19.25
C GLU A 147 -1.41 -9.88 18.34
N ILE A 148 -0.98 -8.97 17.46
CA ILE A 148 0.26 -9.04 16.68
C ILE A 148 1.06 -7.77 16.90
N CYS A 149 2.38 -7.85 16.71
CA CYS A 149 3.28 -6.72 16.91
C CYS A 149 3.79 -6.10 15.61
N VAL A 150 3.74 -6.83 14.50
CA VAL A 150 4.18 -6.36 13.18
C VAL A 150 3.18 -6.80 12.11
N ALA A 151 2.92 -5.93 11.15
CA ALA A 151 2.17 -6.23 9.94
C ALA A 151 2.84 -5.61 8.71
N VAL A 152 3.05 -6.41 7.66
CA VAL A 152 3.34 -5.89 6.34
C VAL A 152 2.01 -5.51 5.70
N ALA A 153 1.75 -4.21 5.58
CA ALA A 153 0.42 -3.69 5.30
C ALA A 153 0.44 -2.33 4.58
N TRP A 154 -0.74 -1.82 4.29
CA TRP A 154 -0.96 -0.50 3.70
C TRP A 154 -0.83 0.61 4.75
N SER A 155 -0.22 1.74 4.37
CA SER A 155 0.03 2.88 5.25
C SER A 155 -1.21 3.33 6.03
N GLY A 156 -2.30 3.69 5.33
CA GLY A 156 -3.51 4.19 5.98
C GLY A 156 -4.20 3.16 6.88
N SER A 157 -4.10 1.86 6.57
CA SER A 157 -4.66 0.82 7.44
C SER A 157 -3.95 0.77 8.81
N ILE A 158 -2.64 0.98 8.84
CA ILE A 158 -1.90 1.04 10.12
C ILE A 158 -2.23 2.32 10.88
N LEU A 159 -2.35 3.46 10.18
CA LEU A 159 -2.76 4.71 10.81
C LEU A 159 -4.19 4.61 11.38
N GLN A 160 -5.11 3.97 10.64
CA GLN A 160 -6.45 3.69 11.12
C GLN A 160 -6.45 2.74 12.34
N ALA A 161 -5.60 1.69 12.31
CA ALA A 161 -5.45 0.77 13.44
C ALA A 161 -4.95 1.51 14.69
N ASN A 162 -4.00 2.44 14.54
CA ASN A 162 -3.51 3.27 15.64
C ASN A 162 -4.62 4.18 16.20
N SER A 163 -5.41 4.82 15.34
CA SER A 163 -6.55 5.64 15.78
C SER A 163 -7.57 4.81 16.57
N ARG A 164 -7.91 3.62 16.09
CA ARG A 164 -8.82 2.69 16.81
C ARG A 164 -8.29 2.27 18.18
N ALA A 165 -6.99 1.99 18.28
CA ALA A 165 -6.35 1.65 19.56
C ALA A 165 -6.41 2.81 20.55
N GLN A 166 -6.18 4.04 20.06
CA GLN A 166 -6.28 5.26 20.87
C GLN A 166 -7.73 5.52 21.34
N GLU A 167 -8.72 5.40 20.45
CA GLU A 167 -10.14 5.52 20.78
C GLU A 167 -10.59 4.49 21.81
N ALA A 168 -10.09 3.25 21.69
CA ALA A 168 -10.35 2.18 22.64
C ALA A 168 -9.61 2.34 23.97
N ASN A 169 -8.64 3.26 24.04
CA ASN A 169 -7.77 3.50 25.20
C ASN A 169 -7.14 2.19 25.75
N ASN A 170 -6.73 1.29 24.85
CA ASN A 170 -6.23 -0.05 25.20
C ASN A 170 -4.72 -0.11 25.44
N GLY A 171 -4.03 1.04 25.40
CA GLY A 171 -2.58 1.14 25.62
C GLY A 171 -1.70 0.71 24.42
N VAL A 172 -2.30 0.36 23.28
CA VAL A 172 -1.55 0.03 22.07
C VAL A 172 -1.18 1.31 21.34
N HIS A 173 0.09 1.45 20.99
CA HIS A 173 0.62 2.47 20.10
C HIS A 173 1.22 1.80 18.87
N LEU A 174 0.93 2.33 17.68
CA LEU A 174 1.41 1.79 16.41
C LEU A 174 2.12 2.87 15.61
N GLU A 175 3.19 2.46 14.95
CA GLU A 175 3.89 3.26 13.96
C GLU A 175 3.86 2.56 12.59
N TYR A 176 3.98 3.37 11.54
CA TYR A 176 4.17 2.90 10.17
C TYR A 176 5.48 3.43 9.61
N ARG A 177 6.26 2.56 8.97
CA ARG A 177 7.51 2.93 8.31
C ARG A 177 7.50 2.47 6.86
N ILE A 178 7.92 3.38 5.99
CA ILE A 178 8.31 3.08 4.62
C ILE A 178 9.77 2.63 4.69
N PRO A 179 10.10 1.38 4.31
CA PRO A 179 11.47 0.89 4.40
C PRO A 179 12.46 1.72 3.60
N LYS A 180 13.67 1.88 4.14
CA LYS A 180 14.73 2.70 3.54
C LYS A 180 15.22 2.21 2.19
N GLU A 181 15.05 0.93 1.91
CA GLU A 181 15.34 0.35 0.59
C GLU A 181 14.37 0.83 -0.49
N GLY A 182 13.18 1.30 -0.10
CA GLY A 182 12.09 1.68 -0.97
C GLY A 182 10.88 0.76 -0.83
N ALA A 183 9.74 1.23 -1.31
CA ALA A 183 8.47 0.52 -1.19
C ALA A 183 7.57 0.76 -2.41
N GLN A 184 6.59 -0.12 -2.59
CA GLN A 184 5.55 0.07 -3.58
C GLN A 184 4.66 1.25 -3.18
N VAL A 185 4.45 2.17 -4.13
CA VAL A 185 3.36 3.15 -4.09
C VAL A 185 2.22 2.67 -4.98
N TRP A 186 1.00 2.84 -4.50
CA TRP A 186 -0.21 2.48 -5.22
C TRP A 186 -1.23 3.62 -5.18
N PHE A 187 -2.19 3.58 -6.12
CA PHE A 187 -3.24 4.57 -6.27
C PHE A 187 -4.58 3.87 -6.44
N ASP A 188 -5.55 4.27 -5.64
CA ASP A 188 -6.95 3.98 -5.90
C ASP A 188 -7.48 4.95 -6.94
N LEU A 189 -8.16 4.40 -7.93
CA LEU A 189 -8.62 5.16 -9.09
C LEU A 189 -10.14 5.04 -9.22
N MET A 190 -10.79 6.16 -9.49
CA MET A 190 -12.19 6.20 -9.89
C MET A 190 -12.28 6.12 -11.42
N ALA A 191 -13.07 5.20 -11.92
CA ALA A 191 -13.32 4.99 -13.35
C ALA A 191 -14.80 4.67 -13.59
N ILE A 192 -15.31 4.95 -14.78
CA ILE A 192 -16.71 4.67 -15.15
C ILE A 192 -16.75 3.43 -16.03
N PRO A 193 -17.47 2.35 -15.63
CA PRO A 193 -17.66 1.18 -16.48
C PRO A 193 -18.22 1.55 -17.85
N LYS A 194 -17.85 0.80 -18.89
CA LYS A 194 -18.25 1.08 -20.27
C LYS A 194 -19.76 1.08 -20.47
N ASP A 195 -20.44 0.21 -19.74
CA ASP A 195 -21.88 -0.01 -19.78
C ASP A 195 -22.65 0.66 -18.64
N ALA A 196 -22.03 1.61 -17.95
CA ALA A 196 -22.69 2.33 -16.86
C ALA A 196 -23.99 3.00 -17.35
N PRO A 197 -25.12 2.76 -16.69
CA PRO A 197 -26.42 3.27 -17.18
C PRO A 197 -26.60 4.78 -17.01
N ASN A 198 -25.81 5.40 -16.12
CA ASN A 198 -25.90 6.84 -15.85
C ASN A 198 -24.50 7.47 -15.71
N PRO A 199 -23.76 7.64 -16.83
CA PRO A 199 -22.41 8.20 -16.80
C PRO A 199 -22.40 9.67 -16.34
N ALA A 200 -23.45 10.45 -16.57
CA ALA A 200 -23.52 11.83 -16.12
C ALA A 200 -23.54 11.92 -14.58
N ALA A 201 -24.31 11.07 -13.90
CA ALA A 201 -24.31 11.01 -12.44
C ALA A 201 -22.96 10.51 -11.89
N ALA A 202 -22.31 9.56 -12.58
CA ALA A 202 -20.99 9.11 -12.21
C ALA A 202 -19.94 10.24 -12.29
N HIS A 203 -19.95 11.03 -13.35
CA HIS A 203 -19.09 12.23 -13.46
C HIS A 203 -19.38 13.24 -12.34
N ALA A 204 -20.66 13.52 -12.06
CA ALA A 204 -21.05 14.43 -11.00
C ALA A 204 -20.53 13.95 -9.62
N PHE A 205 -20.61 12.64 -9.34
CA PHE A 205 -20.09 12.04 -8.12
C PHE A 205 -18.56 12.12 -8.05
N ILE A 206 -17.85 11.77 -9.13
CA ILE A 206 -16.39 11.91 -9.19
C ILE A 206 -15.99 13.37 -8.95
N ASN A 207 -16.63 14.31 -9.63
CA ASN A 207 -16.35 15.74 -9.45
C ASN A 207 -16.63 16.23 -8.03
N TYR A 208 -17.65 15.70 -7.37
CA TYR A 208 -17.95 16.00 -5.97
C TYR A 208 -16.81 15.52 -5.04
N LEU A 209 -16.30 14.29 -5.24
CA LEU A 209 -15.18 13.76 -4.47
C LEU A 209 -13.86 14.50 -4.72
N LEU A 210 -13.73 15.21 -5.86
CA LEU A 210 -12.57 16.06 -6.16
C LEU A 210 -12.63 17.45 -5.52
N LYS A 211 -13.68 17.78 -4.78
CA LYS A 211 -13.71 19.01 -3.97
C LYS A 211 -12.70 18.90 -2.84
N PRO A 212 -11.88 19.93 -2.61
CA PRO A 212 -10.84 19.89 -1.56
C PRO A 212 -11.39 19.56 -0.18
N GLU A 213 -12.48 20.20 0.21
CA GLU A 213 -13.12 19.99 1.51
C GLU A 213 -13.66 18.58 1.69
N VAL A 214 -14.18 17.97 0.62
CA VAL A 214 -14.75 16.63 0.66
C VAL A 214 -13.66 15.56 0.79
N VAL A 215 -12.63 15.63 -0.07
CA VAL A 215 -11.58 14.62 -0.05
C VAL A 215 -10.67 14.74 1.17
N ALA A 216 -10.50 15.94 1.75
CA ALA A 216 -9.78 16.13 2.99
C ALA A 216 -10.48 15.43 4.16
N GLU A 217 -11.80 15.59 4.30
CA GLU A 217 -12.59 14.89 5.32
C GLU A 217 -12.50 13.37 5.17
N ILE A 218 -12.54 12.87 3.95
CA ILE A 218 -12.37 11.44 3.71
C ILE A 218 -10.98 10.98 4.17
N SER A 219 -9.91 11.71 3.80
CA SER A 219 -8.55 11.40 4.26
C SER A 219 -8.45 11.37 5.78
N ASN A 220 -9.06 12.34 6.47
CA ASN A 220 -9.06 12.43 7.94
C ASN A 220 -9.70 11.21 8.61
N VAL A 221 -10.74 10.63 7.98
CA VAL A 221 -11.45 9.45 8.49
C VAL A 221 -10.71 8.14 8.15
N VAL A 222 -10.21 8.00 6.91
CA VAL A 222 -9.65 6.73 6.45
C VAL A 222 -8.14 6.60 6.68
N GLY A 223 -7.44 7.70 7.01
CA GLY A 223 -6.00 7.70 7.27
C GLY A 223 -5.11 7.62 6.02
N TYR A 224 -5.68 7.71 4.81
CA TYR A 224 -4.92 7.69 3.56
C TYR A 224 -4.68 9.08 2.99
N ALA A 225 -3.55 9.25 2.34
CA ALA A 225 -3.27 10.45 1.59
C ALA A 225 -4.17 10.55 0.35
N ASN A 226 -4.59 11.77 0.01
CA ASN A 226 -5.30 12.06 -1.23
C ASN A 226 -4.40 12.81 -2.22
N PRO A 227 -4.66 12.70 -3.53
CA PRO A 227 -3.87 13.35 -4.57
C PRO A 227 -4.28 14.79 -4.87
N ASN A 228 -5.19 15.39 -4.10
CA ASN A 228 -5.72 16.74 -4.32
C ASN A 228 -4.82 17.77 -3.64
N ALA A 229 -4.04 18.51 -4.43
CA ALA A 229 -3.11 19.51 -3.90
C ALA A 229 -3.82 20.65 -3.15
N ALA A 230 -5.04 21.02 -3.57
CA ALA A 230 -5.82 22.06 -2.90
C ALA A 230 -6.43 21.60 -1.56
N ALA A 231 -6.47 20.28 -1.31
CA ALA A 231 -6.97 19.70 -0.06
C ALA A 231 -5.90 19.62 1.03
N THR A 232 -4.62 19.77 0.70
CA THR A 232 -3.50 19.49 1.62
C THR A 232 -3.62 20.25 2.94
N GLU A 233 -3.94 21.54 2.89
CA GLU A 233 -4.09 22.37 4.10
C GLU A 233 -5.37 22.09 4.91
N LEU A 234 -6.33 21.37 4.32
CA LEU A 234 -7.57 20.96 4.97
C LEU A 234 -7.47 19.60 5.65
N VAL A 235 -6.43 18.83 5.34
CA VAL A 235 -6.14 17.57 6.01
C VAL A 235 -5.62 17.86 7.43
N ASN A 236 -6.08 17.08 8.42
CA ASN A 236 -5.64 17.19 9.81
C ASN A 236 -4.11 17.20 9.90
N GLU A 237 -3.56 18.07 10.73
CA GLU A 237 -2.12 18.26 10.88
C GLU A 237 -1.40 16.96 11.26
N SER A 238 -2.00 16.16 12.14
CA SER A 238 -1.45 14.85 12.53
C SER A 238 -1.28 13.87 11.38
N LEU A 239 -2.19 13.89 10.40
CA LEU A 239 -2.10 13.06 9.19
C LEU A 239 -1.18 13.70 8.15
N ARG A 240 -1.33 14.99 7.91
CA ARG A 240 -0.53 15.75 6.92
C ARG A 240 0.97 15.70 7.23
N ASN A 241 1.34 15.80 8.50
CA ASN A 241 2.74 15.76 8.95
C ASN A 241 3.25 14.33 9.21
N ASN A 242 2.43 13.30 8.99
CA ASN A 242 2.85 11.93 9.17
C ASN A 242 3.62 11.43 7.93
N PRO A 243 4.92 11.09 8.05
CA PRO A 243 5.73 10.65 6.91
C PRO A 243 5.32 9.29 6.34
N GLY A 244 4.49 8.54 7.07
CA GLY A 244 3.89 7.30 6.58
C GLY A 244 2.70 7.53 5.63
N ALA A 245 2.01 8.68 5.76
CA ALA A 245 0.92 9.09 4.87
C ALA A 245 1.41 10.01 3.76
N TYR A 246 2.14 11.07 4.14
CA TYR A 246 2.71 12.06 3.24
C TYR A 246 4.25 12.03 3.35
N PRO A 247 4.91 11.06 2.68
CA PRO A 247 6.35 10.91 2.77
C PRO A 247 7.08 12.11 2.17
N PRO A 248 8.21 12.54 2.76
CA PRO A 248 9.04 13.62 2.22
C PRO A 248 9.67 13.22 0.88
N ALA A 249 10.15 14.21 0.12
CA ALA A 249 10.60 14.02 -1.26
C ALA A 249 11.72 12.95 -1.41
N GLU A 250 12.65 12.88 -0.46
CA GLU A 250 13.73 11.88 -0.45
C GLU A 250 13.22 10.44 -0.24
N VAL A 251 12.09 10.28 0.43
CA VAL A 251 11.42 8.97 0.55
C VAL A 251 10.62 8.67 -0.72
N GLN A 252 9.90 9.67 -1.25
CA GLN A 252 9.15 9.52 -2.50
C GLN A 252 10.07 9.08 -3.67
N ALA A 253 11.30 9.59 -3.74
CA ALA A 253 12.27 9.23 -4.77
C ALA A 253 12.67 7.73 -4.77
N ARG A 254 12.43 7.01 -3.68
CA ARG A 254 12.70 5.56 -3.55
C ARG A 254 11.46 4.69 -3.74
N LEU A 255 10.30 5.30 -3.94
CA LEU A 255 9.07 4.56 -4.20
C LEU A 255 9.05 4.05 -5.65
N PHE A 256 8.44 2.89 -5.82
CA PHE A 256 8.24 2.30 -7.15
C PHE A 256 6.78 1.96 -7.41
N THR A 257 6.36 2.07 -8.66
CA THR A 257 5.03 1.66 -9.12
C THR A 257 5.09 0.29 -9.79
N LEU A 258 4.00 -0.46 -9.71
CA LEU A 258 3.90 -1.72 -10.44
C LEU A 258 3.43 -1.50 -11.88
N LYS A 259 4.07 -2.22 -12.79
CA LYS A 259 3.67 -2.33 -14.19
C LYS A 259 2.78 -3.57 -14.37
N PRO A 260 1.83 -3.55 -15.31
CA PRO A 260 1.09 -4.75 -15.69
C PRO A 260 2.04 -5.83 -16.18
N LEU A 261 2.03 -6.98 -15.52
CA LEU A 261 2.83 -8.13 -15.95
C LEU A 261 2.17 -8.86 -17.13
N PRO A 262 2.95 -9.42 -18.06
CA PRO A 262 2.46 -10.41 -19.03
C PRO A 262 1.85 -11.61 -18.32
N LEU A 263 0.88 -12.28 -18.96
CA LEU A 263 0.16 -13.41 -18.36
C LEU A 263 1.09 -14.55 -17.90
N ALA A 264 2.17 -14.79 -18.64
CA ALA A 264 3.17 -15.81 -18.25
C ALA A 264 3.83 -15.46 -16.91
N ALA A 265 4.26 -14.20 -16.73
CA ALA A 265 4.88 -13.73 -15.47
C ALA A 265 3.86 -13.71 -14.31
N GLU A 266 2.59 -13.35 -14.56
CA GLU A 266 1.52 -13.46 -13.57
C GLU A 266 1.36 -14.89 -13.04
N ARG A 267 1.42 -15.87 -13.92
CA ARG A 267 1.36 -17.30 -13.53
C ARG A 267 2.57 -17.71 -12.70
N VAL A 268 3.76 -17.21 -13.03
CA VAL A 268 4.98 -17.45 -12.23
C VAL A 268 4.80 -16.84 -10.82
N ARG A 269 4.39 -15.57 -10.74
CA ARG A 269 4.14 -14.87 -9.48
C ARG A 269 3.10 -15.59 -8.62
N THR A 270 2.00 -16.04 -9.20
CA THR A 270 0.95 -16.78 -8.48
C THR A 270 1.46 -18.12 -7.94
N ARG A 271 2.25 -18.87 -8.74
CA ARG A 271 2.85 -20.13 -8.28
C ARG A 271 3.85 -19.90 -7.15
N ALA A 272 4.71 -18.88 -7.27
CA ALA A 272 5.64 -18.50 -6.22
C ALA A 272 4.91 -18.20 -4.91
N TRP A 273 3.82 -17.43 -4.97
CA TRP A 273 3.01 -17.12 -3.80
C TRP A 273 2.38 -18.34 -3.15
N ASN A 274 1.84 -19.25 -3.95
CA ASN A 274 1.27 -20.49 -3.42
C ASN A 274 2.33 -21.35 -2.72
N LYS A 275 3.54 -21.49 -3.30
CA LYS A 275 4.66 -22.19 -2.65
C LYS A 275 5.01 -21.57 -1.29
N ILE A 276 5.11 -20.25 -1.21
CA ILE A 276 5.40 -19.54 0.05
C ILE A 276 4.32 -19.83 1.10
N LYS A 277 3.05 -19.73 0.72
CA LYS A 277 1.93 -19.90 1.68
C LYS A 277 1.78 -21.34 2.16
N THR A 278 2.04 -22.31 1.32
CA THR A 278 1.86 -23.74 1.65
C THR A 278 3.14 -24.36 2.24
N GLY A 279 4.28 -23.69 2.14
CA GLY A 279 5.58 -24.24 2.57
C GLY A 279 6.08 -25.41 1.69
N GLN A 280 5.56 -25.54 0.44
CA GLN A 280 5.86 -26.66 -0.46
C GLN A 280 6.67 -26.21 -1.68
#